data_1926df61ce300046d6becac1f6b15234
#
_entry.id   1926df61ce300046d6becac1f6b15234
#
_cell.length_a   1.000
_cell.length_b   1.000
_cell.length_c   1.000
_cell.angle_alpha   90.00
_cell.angle_beta   90.00
_cell.angle_gamma   90.00
#
_symmetry.space_group_name_H-M   'P 1'
#
loop_
_entity.id
_entity.type
_entity.pdbx_description
1 polymer ?
#
loop_
_entity_poly.entity_id
_entity_poly.type
_entity_poly.pdbx_seq_one_letter_code
_entity_poly.pdbx_strand_id
1 'polypeptide(L)'
;MNSNSFFLVLKMMVVAVCLCGFAQATAQNCHIKCRMDVAEFQGKAVVLYDMNTGKQLGSTKIADSAFAFDIEVAEPFVGYMQTASLTLGSNNYFYFRFVAEPGEIYGDLVTDSLSGTPLNDLYYSFSRKYHQEEERIDQIAAKLEGAEFMPAGEVVRLTQDYTQSWKSLMESMAEMYEANKTNAVGALALEDYLGYDAVDYETVLQMLEGAAPVVTTYKRLEKKLQAMEKLSQTAPGKHFVDLDLIDYKTDKPIKLSKVIDGKVAIIDFWASWCGPCRREIPNLAKIHEKYGKDKDFVLVSLNVWDKPDGRAKAIKDLKMTWTQLLDGTRNATDVYGVDAIPQILLIGKDGVIIARDLRGEEIEAAVKKALGR
;
A
#
# COMPACT_ATOMS: atom_id res chain seq x y z
N MET A 1 23.55 7.86 -0.02
CA MET A 1 23.22 9.29 0.34
C MET A 1 22.19 9.21 1.47
N ASN A 2 22.34 9.98 2.55
CA ASN A 2 21.38 9.92 3.66
C ASN A 2 20.01 10.43 3.23
N SER A 3 18.92 9.78 3.66
CA SER A 3 17.52 10.12 3.31
C SER A 3 17.18 11.60 3.56
N ASN A 4 17.72 12.20 4.59
CA ASN A 4 17.62 13.65 4.85
C ASN A 4 18.18 14.54 3.72
N SER A 5 19.13 14.03 2.93
CA SER A 5 19.70 14.79 1.81
C SER A 5 18.78 14.78 0.59
N PHE A 6 18.01 13.70 0.37
CA PHE A 6 17.09 13.61 -0.77
C PHE A 6 15.86 14.51 -0.58
N PHE A 7 15.25 14.48 0.61
CA PHE A 7 14.15 15.40 0.94
C PHE A 7 14.60 16.87 0.95
N LEU A 8 15.85 17.13 1.33
CA LEU A 8 16.43 18.48 1.25
C LEU A 8 16.67 18.90 -0.21
N VAL A 9 17.12 17.98 -1.07
CA VAL A 9 17.32 18.21 -2.52
C VAL A 9 15.97 18.39 -3.22
N LEU A 10 14.95 17.56 -2.88
CA LEU A 10 13.59 17.73 -3.41
C LEU A 10 12.99 19.08 -2.98
N LYS A 11 13.18 19.51 -1.71
CA LYS A 11 12.78 20.85 -1.26
C LYS A 11 13.60 21.97 -1.88
N MET A 12 14.88 21.78 -2.15
CA MET A 12 15.75 22.78 -2.81
C MET A 12 15.47 22.88 -4.31
N MET A 13 15.09 21.78 -5.00
CA MET A 13 14.66 21.87 -6.42
C MET A 13 13.36 22.66 -6.59
N VAL A 14 12.44 22.59 -5.63
CA VAL A 14 11.21 23.40 -5.65
C VAL A 14 11.51 24.90 -5.48
N VAL A 15 12.59 25.26 -4.79
CA VAL A 15 12.97 26.69 -4.60
C VAL A 15 13.76 27.27 -5.77
N ALA A 16 14.50 26.47 -6.54
CA ALA A 16 15.34 26.95 -7.63
C ALA A 16 14.57 27.27 -8.93
N VAL A 17 13.35 26.73 -9.11
CA VAL A 17 12.48 26.98 -10.30
C VAL A 17 11.70 28.30 -10.19
N CYS A 18 11.67 28.94 -9.02
CA CYS A 18 10.86 30.15 -8.78
C CYS A 18 11.47 31.48 -9.25
N LEU A 19 12.54 31.51 -10.06
CA LEU A 19 13.15 32.75 -10.51
C LEU A 19 13.10 33.04 -12.03
N CYS A 20 12.44 32.21 -12.82
CA CYS A 20 12.12 32.57 -14.20
C CYS A 20 10.69 33.16 -14.24
N GLY A 21 10.56 34.43 -14.66
CA GLY A 21 9.34 35.22 -14.63
C GLY A 21 8.11 34.49 -15.15
N PHE A 22 7.26 34.06 -14.23
CA PHE A 22 5.96 33.49 -14.50
C PHE A 22 5.01 34.64 -14.92
N ALA A 23 4.52 34.60 -16.15
CA ALA A 23 3.23 35.18 -16.44
C ALA A 23 2.25 34.50 -15.45
N GLN A 24 1.63 35.27 -14.54
CA GLN A 24 0.58 34.76 -13.67
C GLN A 24 -0.50 34.18 -14.58
N ALA A 25 -0.63 32.83 -14.54
CA ALA A 25 -1.76 32.20 -15.24
C ALA A 25 -3.04 32.77 -14.60
N THR A 26 -3.88 33.43 -15.41
CA THR A 26 -5.18 33.87 -14.93
C THR A 26 -6.04 32.65 -14.67
N ALA A 27 -6.57 32.54 -13.43
CA ALA A 27 -7.49 31.48 -13.11
C ALA A 27 -8.67 31.45 -14.09
N GLN A 28 -9.04 30.25 -14.53
CA GLN A 28 -10.13 30.03 -15.48
C GLN A 28 -11.20 29.14 -14.81
N ASN A 29 -12.43 29.26 -15.29
CA ASN A 29 -13.53 28.48 -14.72
C ASN A 29 -13.47 27.00 -15.09
N CYS A 30 -13.71 26.18 -14.11
CA CYS A 30 -13.92 24.74 -14.25
C CYS A 30 -15.32 24.42 -13.68
N HIS A 31 -16.20 23.95 -14.55
CA HIS A 31 -17.58 23.62 -14.23
C HIS A 31 -17.72 22.10 -14.20
N ILE A 32 -18.04 21.54 -13.04
CA ILE A 32 -18.15 20.09 -12.83
C ILE A 32 -19.61 19.76 -12.63
N LYS A 33 -20.18 18.92 -13.49
CA LYS A 33 -21.57 18.47 -13.47
C LYS A 33 -21.61 16.95 -13.38
N CYS A 34 -22.16 16.41 -12.29
CA CYS A 34 -22.16 14.97 -12.04
C CYS A 34 -23.56 14.41 -11.88
N ARG A 35 -23.79 13.25 -12.49
CA ARG A 35 -24.95 12.40 -12.25
C ARG A 35 -24.62 11.38 -11.16
N MET A 36 -25.54 11.20 -10.20
CA MET A 36 -25.50 10.18 -9.15
C MET A 36 -26.92 9.65 -8.94
N ASP A 37 -27.35 8.77 -9.81
CA ASP A 37 -28.69 8.18 -9.78
C ASP A 37 -28.74 6.92 -8.93
N VAL A 38 -28.42 7.10 -7.64
CA VAL A 38 -28.49 6.06 -6.62
C VAL A 38 -29.29 6.62 -5.43
N ALA A 39 -30.39 5.95 -5.11
CA ALA A 39 -31.37 6.43 -4.13
C ALA A 39 -30.73 6.73 -2.75
N GLU A 40 -29.77 5.89 -2.32
CA GLU A 40 -29.09 6.03 -1.01
C GLU A 40 -28.23 7.29 -0.91
N PHE A 41 -27.87 7.91 -2.02
CA PHE A 41 -27.07 9.14 -2.04
C PHE A 41 -27.91 10.40 -2.14
N GLN A 42 -29.21 10.33 -2.41
CA GLN A 42 -30.07 11.50 -2.50
C GLN A 42 -30.10 12.30 -1.20
N GLY A 43 -29.92 13.63 -1.30
CA GLY A 43 -29.84 14.54 -0.18
C GLY A 43 -28.52 14.53 0.60
N LYS A 44 -27.60 13.63 0.29
CA LYS A 44 -26.28 13.60 0.96
C LYS A 44 -25.38 14.72 0.48
N ALA A 45 -24.54 15.21 1.38
CA ALA A 45 -23.51 16.18 1.04
C ALA A 45 -22.35 15.52 0.31
N VAL A 46 -21.90 16.16 -0.75
CA VAL A 46 -20.66 15.86 -1.47
C VAL A 46 -19.68 16.97 -1.21
N VAL A 47 -18.45 16.62 -0.91
CA VAL A 47 -17.35 17.55 -0.66
C VAL A 47 -16.28 17.35 -1.69
N LEU A 48 -15.82 18.46 -2.26
CA LEU A 48 -14.75 18.55 -3.23
C LEU A 48 -13.46 18.98 -2.55
N TYR A 49 -12.37 18.29 -2.88
CA TYR A 49 -11.04 18.55 -2.33
C TYR A 49 -9.98 18.65 -3.43
N ASP A 50 -8.97 19.45 -3.19
CA ASP A 50 -7.69 19.39 -3.89
C ASP A 50 -6.84 18.27 -3.27
N MET A 51 -6.42 17.29 -4.06
CA MET A 51 -5.67 16.14 -3.60
C MET A 51 -4.24 16.50 -3.16
N ASN A 52 -3.62 17.50 -3.79
CA ASN A 52 -2.25 17.91 -3.47
C ASN A 52 -2.16 18.58 -2.10
N THR A 53 -3.08 19.50 -1.84
CA THR A 53 -3.07 20.28 -0.60
C THR A 53 -3.94 19.69 0.50
N GLY A 54 -4.91 18.82 0.14
CA GLY A 54 -5.96 18.33 1.02
C GLY A 54 -6.98 19.42 1.41
N LYS A 55 -6.98 20.57 0.71
CA LYS A 55 -7.91 21.68 0.98
C LYS A 55 -9.29 21.36 0.44
N GLN A 56 -10.32 21.60 1.25
CA GLN A 56 -11.69 21.59 0.78
C GLN A 56 -11.93 22.79 -0.14
N LEU A 57 -12.43 22.53 -1.34
CA LEU A 57 -12.72 23.55 -2.37
C LEU A 57 -14.20 23.90 -2.41
N GLY A 58 -15.09 22.97 -2.05
CA GLY A 58 -16.51 23.19 -2.06
C GLY A 58 -17.30 22.07 -1.39
N SER A 59 -18.59 22.31 -1.17
CA SER A 59 -19.56 21.31 -0.73
C SER A 59 -20.92 21.60 -1.35
N THR A 60 -21.59 20.54 -1.80
CA THR A 60 -22.95 20.62 -2.36
C THR A 60 -23.76 19.42 -1.90
N LYS A 61 -25.04 19.32 -2.30
CA LYS A 61 -25.88 18.15 -2.03
C LYS A 61 -26.33 17.53 -3.34
N ILE A 62 -26.48 16.21 -3.31
CA ILE A 62 -27.09 15.47 -4.42
C ILE A 62 -28.59 15.74 -4.38
N ALA A 63 -29.12 16.32 -5.45
CA ALA A 63 -30.56 16.60 -5.64
C ALA A 63 -30.94 16.20 -7.07
N ASP A 64 -32.12 15.59 -7.24
CA ASP A 64 -32.60 15.15 -8.55
C ASP A 64 -31.57 14.30 -9.31
N SER A 65 -30.90 13.39 -8.59
CA SER A 65 -29.84 12.52 -9.13
C SER A 65 -28.64 13.25 -9.71
N ALA A 66 -28.38 14.51 -9.31
CA ALA A 66 -27.27 15.31 -9.83
C ALA A 66 -26.67 16.24 -8.76
N PHE A 67 -25.46 16.70 -9.03
CA PHE A 67 -24.82 17.80 -8.29
C PHE A 67 -23.79 18.51 -9.18
N ALA A 68 -23.35 19.69 -8.76
CA ALA A 68 -22.38 20.47 -9.51
C ALA A 68 -21.43 21.23 -8.57
N PHE A 69 -20.26 21.57 -9.11
CA PHE A 69 -19.30 22.51 -8.54
C PHE A 69 -18.81 23.49 -9.60
N ASP A 70 -18.55 24.71 -9.17
CA ASP A 70 -17.87 25.74 -9.95
C ASP A 70 -16.62 26.15 -9.18
N ILE A 71 -15.45 26.01 -9.79
CA ILE A 71 -14.17 26.38 -9.18
C ILE A 71 -13.30 27.14 -10.18
N GLU A 72 -12.37 27.93 -9.65
CA GLU A 72 -11.34 28.58 -10.44
C GLU A 72 -10.05 27.74 -10.43
N VAL A 73 -9.47 27.50 -11.61
CA VAL A 73 -8.26 26.71 -11.81
C VAL A 73 -7.21 27.55 -12.52
N ALA A 74 -6.08 27.81 -11.85
CA ALA A 74 -4.93 28.48 -12.44
C ALA A 74 -4.07 27.51 -13.25
N GLU A 75 -3.82 26.33 -12.71
CA GLU A 75 -3.11 25.21 -13.35
C GLU A 75 -3.86 23.90 -13.04
N PRO A 76 -3.89 22.94 -13.98
CA PRO A 76 -4.55 21.66 -13.75
C PRO A 76 -3.97 20.91 -12.53
N PHE A 77 -4.85 20.39 -11.69
CA PHE A 77 -4.49 19.58 -10.51
C PHE A 77 -5.45 18.40 -10.33
N VAL A 78 -5.07 17.43 -9.50
CA VAL A 78 -5.96 16.32 -9.16
C VAL A 78 -6.94 16.74 -8.07
N GLY A 79 -8.23 16.73 -8.42
CA GLY A 79 -9.33 16.85 -7.48
C GLY A 79 -9.92 15.50 -7.10
N TYR A 80 -10.58 15.44 -5.95
CA TYR A 80 -11.44 14.31 -5.62
C TYR A 80 -12.72 14.75 -4.93
N MET A 81 -13.76 13.97 -5.16
CA MET A 81 -15.08 14.17 -4.56
C MET A 81 -15.41 12.97 -3.68
N GLN A 82 -16.03 13.23 -2.54
CA GLN A 82 -16.50 12.16 -1.66
C GLN A 82 -17.77 12.58 -0.91
N THR A 83 -18.51 11.58 -0.40
CA THR A 83 -19.60 11.87 0.55
C THR A 83 -19.04 12.42 1.86
N ALA A 84 -19.75 13.39 2.47
CA ALA A 84 -19.29 14.05 3.70
C ALA A 84 -19.24 13.12 4.93
N SER A 85 -19.96 12.01 4.92
CA SER A 85 -20.01 11.05 6.04
C SER A 85 -19.20 9.80 5.71
N LEU A 86 -18.07 9.66 6.39
CA LEU A 86 -17.26 8.45 6.43
C LEU A 86 -17.79 7.52 7.54
N THR A 87 -18.89 6.83 7.30
CA THR A 87 -19.26 5.72 8.19
C THR A 87 -18.59 4.46 7.62
N LEU A 88 -17.43 4.08 8.16
CA LEU A 88 -16.73 2.85 7.84
C LEU A 88 -17.71 1.65 7.91
N GLY A 89 -17.86 0.94 6.81
CA GLY A 89 -18.75 -0.22 6.72
C GLY A 89 -20.17 0.07 6.22
N SER A 90 -20.51 1.32 5.86
CA SER A 90 -21.75 1.61 5.13
C SER A 90 -21.52 1.62 3.63
N ASN A 91 -22.43 0.99 2.86
CA ASN A 91 -22.46 1.05 1.38
C ASN A 91 -22.76 2.47 0.84
N ASN A 92 -22.61 3.49 1.66
CA ASN A 92 -23.02 4.86 1.44
C ASN A 92 -21.85 5.83 1.29
N TYR A 93 -20.72 5.33 0.85
CA TYR A 93 -19.52 6.10 0.60
C TYR A 93 -19.13 5.99 -0.88
N PHE A 94 -18.82 7.11 -1.53
CA PHE A 94 -18.11 7.11 -2.78
C PHE A 94 -16.88 8.02 -2.68
N TYR A 95 -15.90 7.70 -3.47
CA TYR A 95 -14.67 8.43 -3.68
C TYR A 95 -14.38 8.46 -5.17
N PHE A 96 -14.24 9.64 -5.74
CA PHE A 96 -14.10 9.83 -7.18
C PHE A 96 -13.02 10.86 -7.47
N ARG A 97 -12.06 10.52 -8.30
CA ARG A 97 -10.91 11.37 -8.67
C ARG A 97 -11.11 11.92 -10.08
N PHE A 98 -10.55 13.10 -10.33
CA PHE A 98 -10.57 13.72 -11.64
C PHE A 98 -9.46 14.76 -11.75
N VAL A 99 -9.20 15.25 -12.98
CA VAL A 99 -8.33 16.40 -13.19
C VAL A 99 -9.19 17.67 -13.18
N ALA A 100 -8.97 18.54 -12.20
CA ALA A 100 -9.52 19.89 -12.21
C ALA A 100 -8.75 20.71 -13.26
N GLU A 101 -9.40 21.01 -14.38
CA GLU A 101 -8.86 21.80 -15.50
C GLU A 101 -9.96 22.72 -16.07
N PRO A 102 -9.60 23.81 -16.75
CA PRO A 102 -10.59 24.71 -17.32
C PRO A 102 -11.55 24.03 -18.30
N GLY A 103 -12.85 24.35 -18.21
CA GLY A 103 -13.87 23.80 -19.09
C GLY A 103 -15.06 23.16 -18.39
N GLU A 104 -15.86 22.43 -19.15
CA GLU A 104 -17.04 21.70 -18.68
C GLU A 104 -16.69 20.24 -18.48
N ILE A 105 -16.78 19.76 -17.24
CA ILE A 105 -16.54 18.35 -16.86
C ILE A 105 -17.88 17.69 -16.59
N TYR A 106 -18.15 16.57 -17.24
CA TYR A 106 -19.35 15.75 -17.08
C TYR A 106 -19.02 14.40 -16.49
N GLY A 107 -19.55 14.12 -15.31
CA GLY A 107 -19.37 12.84 -14.60
C GLY A 107 -20.65 12.02 -14.51
N ASP A 108 -20.57 10.72 -14.75
CA ASP A 108 -21.59 9.76 -14.34
C ASP A 108 -20.95 8.81 -13.32
N LEU A 109 -21.28 9.02 -12.04
CA LEU A 109 -20.67 8.30 -10.94
C LEU A 109 -21.30 6.90 -10.73
N VAL A 110 -22.35 6.57 -11.47
CA VAL A 110 -22.93 5.22 -11.51
C VAL A 110 -22.13 4.32 -12.43
N THR A 111 -21.65 4.89 -13.55
CA THR A 111 -20.85 4.16 -14.56
C THR A 111 -19.35 4.42 -14.42
N ASP A 112 -18.93 5.10 -13.37
CA ASP A 112 -17.53 5.51 -13.13
C ASP A 112 -16.90 6.14 -14.37
N SER A 113 -17.55 7.17 -14.93
CA SER A 113 -17.08 7.83 -16.14
C SER A 113 -17.04 9.34 -16.01
N LEU A 114 -16.05 9.96 -16.65
CA LEU A 114 -15.86 11.39 -16.69
C LEU A 114 -15.37 11.80 -18.09
N SER A 115 -15.81 12.99 -18.55
CA SER A 115 -15.47 13.49 -19.88
C SER A 115 -15.66 14.99 -19.98
N GLY A 116 -15.29 15.56 -21.13
CA GLY A 116 -15.59 16.94 -21.51
C GLY A 116 -14.38 17.86 -21.49
N THR A 117 -13.25 17.40 -20.94
CA THR A 117 -11.99 18.15 -20.98
C THR A 117 -10.82 17.23 -21.34
N PRO A 118 -9.74 17.75 -21.97
CA PRO A 118 -8.70 16.91 -22.58
C PRO A 118 -8.01 15.93 -21.62
N LEU A 119 -7.66 16.38 -20.41
CA LEU A 119 -6.93 15.52 -19.46
C LEU A 119 -7.86 14.46 -18.82
N ASN A 120 -9.12 14.81 -18.58
CA ASN A 120 -10.11 13.84 -18.12
C ASN A 120 -10.45 12.82 -19.20
N ASP A 121 -10.67 13.25 -20.45
CA ASP A 121 -10.93 12.33 -21.57
C ASP A 121 -9.76 11.36 -21.77
N LEU A 122 -8.51 11.85 -21.68
CA LEU A 122 -7.30 11.04 -21.76
C LEU A 122 -7.27 9.99 -20.63
N TYR A 123 -7.38 10.43 -19.38
CA TYR A 123 -7.28 9.55 -18.21
C TYR A 123 -8.39 8.50 -18.21
N TYR A 124 -9.64 8.89 -18.42
CA TYR A 124 -10.78 7.96 -18.38
C TYR A 124 -10.84 7.01 -19.58
N SER A 125 -10.29 7.40 -20.73
CA SER A 125 -10.10 6.46 -21.84
C SER A 125 -9.11 5.35 -21.51
N PHE A 126 -8.07 5.67 -20.75
CA PHE A 126 -7.10 4.71 -20.24
C PHE A 126 -7.68 3.88 -19.09
N SER A 127 -8.29 4.54 -18.09
CA SER A 127 -8.89 3.90 -16.92
C SER A 127 -9.86 2.79 -17.29
N ARG A 128 -10.72 3.00 -18.27
CA ARG A 128 -11.63 1.96 -18.78
C ARG A 128 -10.92 0.72 -19.33
N LYS A 129 -9.76 0.90 -19.98
CA LYS A 129 -9.00 -0.23 -20.53
C LYS A 129 -8.33 -1.04 -19.43
N TYR A 130 -7.74 -0.39 -18.45
CA TYR A 130 -7.07 -1.12 -17.39
C TYR A 130 -8.08 -1.83 -16.47
N HIS A 131 -9.25 -1.23 -16.16
CA HIS A 131 -10.32 -1.92 -15.41
C HIS A 131 -10.83 -3.18 -16.14
N GLN A 132 -10.94 -3.16 -17.47
CA GLN A 132 -11.28 -4.36 -18.24
C GLN A 132 -10.21 -5.46 -18.09
N GLU A 133 -8.93 -5.08 -18.04
CA GLU A 133 -7.86 -6.04 -17.83
C GLU A 133 -7.82 -6.56 -16.39
N GLU A 134 -8.12 -5.71 -15.39
CA GLU A 134 -8.31 -6.14 -13.99
C GLU A 134 -9.43 -7.17 -13.86
N GLU A 135 -10.61 -6.90 -14.43
CA GLU A 135 -11.72 -7.84 -14.43
C GLU A 135 -11.33 -9.20 -15.06
N ARG A 136 -10.53 -9.16 -16.13
CA ARG A 136 -10.00 -10.37 -16.76
C ARG A 136 -9.04 -11.13 -15.84
N ILE A 137 -8.14 -10.42 -15.17
CA ILE A 137 -7.21 -10.98 -14.19
C ILE A 137 -7.98 -11.64 -13.04
N ASP A 138 -9.00 -10.98 -12.50
CA ASP A 138 -9.86 -11.52 -11.44
C ASP A 138 -10.60 -12.79 -11.88
N GLN A 139 -11.09 -12.83 -13.12
CA GLN A 139 -11.71 -14.03 -13.70
C GLN A 139 -10.72 -15.19 -13.81
N ILE A 140 -9.46 -14.94 -14.15
CA ILE A 140 -8.41 -15.96 -14.19
C ILE A 140 -8.08 -16.42 -12.77
N ALA A 141 -7.92 -15.49 -11.82
CA ALA A 141 -7.67 -15.79 -10.41
C ALA A 141 -8.76 -16.67 -9.81
N ALA A 142 -10.04 -16.32 -10.02
CA ALA A 142 -11.19 -17.11 -9.56
C ALA A 142 -11.20 -18.55 -10.13
N LYS A 143 -10.75 -18.73 -11.37
CA LYS A 143 -10.57 -20.09 -11.93
C LYS A 143 -9.44 -20.84 -11.23
N LEU A 144 -8.31 -20.17 -10.95
CA LEU A 144 -7.17 -20.78 -10.28
C LEU A 144 -7.45 -21.20 -8.82
N GLU A 145 -8.42 -20.58 -8.14
CA GLU A 145 -8.88 -21.06 -6.82
C GLU A 145 -9.38 -22.51 -6.83
N GLY A 146 -9.89 -22.99 -7.98
CA GLY A 146 -10.29 -24.38 -8.19
C GLY A 146 -9.20 -25.28 -8.80
N ALA A 147 -7.94 -24.88 -8.78
CA ALA A 147 -6.83 -25.55 -9.49
C ALA A 147 -6.60 -27.01 -9.06
N GLU A 148 -6.95 -27.39 -7.82
CA GLU A 148 -6.82 -28.77 -7.30
C GLU A 148 -7.67 -29.78 -8.08
N PHE A 149 -8.75 -29.31 -8.76
CA PHE A 149 -9.65 -30.14 -9.56
C PHE A 149 -9.39 -30.03 -11.08
N MET A 150 -8.34 -29.31 -11.49
CA MET A 150 -8.02 -29.05 -12.89
C MET A 150 -6.91 -29.94 -13.42
N PRO A 151 -6.89 -30.22 -14.75
CA PRO A 151 -5.74 -30.82 -15.42
C PRO A 151 -4.49 -29.92 -15.25
N ALA A 152 -3.35 -30.51 -14.94
CA ALA A 152 -2.09 -29.76 -14.70
C ALA A 152 -1.71 -28.82 -15.87
N GLY A 153 -1.94 -29.24 -17.12
CA GLY A 153 -1.68 -28.40 -18.30
C GLY A 153 -2.57 -27.14 -18.36
N GLU A 154 -3.78 -27.22 -17.85
CA GLU A 154 -4.70 -26.07 -17.78
C GLU A 154 -4.28 -25.09 -16.69
N VAL A 155 -3.87 -25.60 -15.52
CA VAL A 155 -3.33 -24.78 -14.42
C VAL A 155 -2.09 -24.00 -14.89
N VAL A 156 -1.17 -24.67 -15.58
CA VAL A 156 0.06 -24.01 -16.13
C VAL A 156 -0.32 -22.89 -17.10
N ARG A 157 -1.25 -23.13 -18.02
CA ARG A 157 -1.72 -22.14 -18.99
C ARG A 157 -2.36 -20.94 -18.29
N LEU A 158 -3.31 -21.18 -17.37
CA LEU A 158 -3.97 -20.10 -16.62
C LEU A 158 -2.98 -19.29 -15.79
N THR A 159 -1.99 -19.93 -15.17
CA THR A 159 -0.94 -19.23 -14.41
C THR A 159 -0.08 -18.35 -15.33
N GLN A 160 0.24 -18.82 -16.53
CA GLN A 160 0.96 -18.03 -17.53
C GLN A 160 0.11 -16.84 -18.01
N ASP A 161 -1.16 -17.07 -18.33
CA ASP A 161 -2.10 -16.02 -18.75
C ASP A 161 -2.25 -14.96 -17.63
N TYR A 162 -2.39 -15.37 -16.38
CA TYR A 162 -2.47 -14.50 -15.20
C TYR A 162 -1.22 -13.62 -15.07
N THR A 163 -0.04 -14.25 -15.11
CA THR A 163 1.25 -13.54 -14.98
C THR A 163 1.46 -12.55 -16.13
N GLN A 164 1.13 -12.94 -17.35
CA GLN A 164 1.27 -12.07 -18.51
C GLN A 164 0.29 -10.90 -18.48
N SER A 165 -0.96 -11.12 -18.05
CA SER A 165 -1.96 -10.05 -17.92
C SER A 165 -1.53 -9.03 -16.87
N TRP A 166 -1.05 -9.47 -15.71
CA TRP A 166 -0.50 -8.57 -14.69
C TRP A 166 0.68 -7.76 -15.22
N LYS A 167 1.62 -8.40 -15.91
CA LYS A 167 2.76 -7.71 -16.50
C LYS A 167 2.30 -6.63 -17.49
N SER A 168 1.40 -6.97 -18.41
CA SER A 168 0.87 -6.03 -19.40
C SER A 168 0.12 -4.86 -18.75
N LEU A 169 -0.63 -5.12 -17.69
CA LEU A 169 -1.33 -4.09 -16.93
C LEU A 169 -0.35 -3.10 -16.31
N MET A 170 0.65 -3.59 -15.59
CA MET A 170 1.66 -2.75 -14.93
C MET A 170 2.50 -1.95 -15.94
N GLU A 171 2.89 -2.56 -17.07
CA GLU A 171 3.59 -1.87 -18.16
C GLU A 171 2.74 -0.74 -18.74
N SER A 172 1.44 -0.96 -19.00
CA SER A 172 0.57 0.07 -19.54
C SER A 172 0.33 1.24 -18.58
N MET A 173 0.27 0.99 -17.26
CA MET A 173 0.19 2.04 -16.24
C MET A 173 1.49 2.84 -16.16
N ALA A 174 2.65 2.19 -16.22
CA ALA A 174 3.93 2.86 -16.23
C ALA A 174 4.10 3.75 -17.49
N GLU A 175 3.68 3.26 -18.66
CA GLU A 175 3.68 4.04 -19.91
C GLU A 175 2.77 5.26 -19.83
N MET A 176 1.55 5.13 -19.26
CA MET A 176 0.65 6.25 -19.05
C MET A 176 1.27 7.29 -18.12
N TYR A 177 1.90 6.85 -17.05
CA TYR A 177 2.63 7.72 -16.14
C TYR A 177 3.76 8.46 -16.84
N GLU A 178 4.66 7.75 -17.52
CA GLU A 178 5.83 8.35 -18.21
C GLU A 178 5.41 9.38 -19.28
N ALA A 179 4.35 9.08 -20.04
CA ALA A 179 3.83 10.00 -21.03
C ALA A 179 3.23 11.28 -20.42
N ASN A 180 2.85 11.25 -19.13
CA ASN A 180 2.11 12.31 -18.45
C ASN A 180 2.78 12.80 -17.16
N LYS A 181 4.00 12.42 -16.84
CA LYS A 181 4.66 12.78 -15.57
C LYS A 181 4.88 14.28 -15.36
N THR A 182 4.54 15.11 -16.34
CA THR A 182 4.60 16.57 -16.26
C THR A 182 3.24 17.23 -16.10
N ASN A 183 2.14 16.46 -15.99
CA ASN A 183 0.78 16.98 -15.81
C ASN A 183 -0.01 16.17 -14.77
N ALA A 184 -1.26 16.60 -14.49
CA ALA A 184 -2.10 15.98 -13.46
C ALA A 184 -2.54 14.53 -13.77
N VAL A 185 -2.57 14.12 -15.07
CA VAL A 185 -2.84 12.71 -15.44
C VAL A 185 -1.73 11.81 -14.94
N GLY A 186 -0.47 12.27 -14.95
CA GLY A 186 0.64 11.52 -14.38
C GLY A 186 0.49 11.27 -12.89
N ALA A 187 -0.07 12.21 -12.12
CA ALA A 187 -0.35 12.00 -10.70
C ALA A 187 -1.41 10.91 -10.47
N LEU A 188 -2.48 10.89 -11.28
CA LEU A 188 -3.50 9.83 -11.23
C LEU A 188 -2.93 8.46 -11.63
N ALA A 189 -2.19 8.40 -12.74
CA ALA A 189 -1.59 7.17 -13.22
C ALA A 189 -0.55 6.60 -12.24
N LEU A 190 0.24 7.46 -11.58
CA LEU A 190 1.16 7.04 -10.53
C LEU A 190 0.41 6.50 -9.30
N GLU A 191 -0.68 7.13 -8.90
CA GLU A 191 -1.48 6.65 -7.77
C GLU A 191 -2.09 5.28 -8.05
N ASP A 192 -2.60 5.07 -9.27
CA ASP A 192 -3.11 3.76 -9.71
C ASP A 192 -1.99 2.71 -9.71
N TYR A 193 -0.84 3.03 -10.30
CA TYR A 193 0.33 2.16 -10.34
C TYR A 193 0.81 1.76 -8.93
N LEU A 194 0.88 2.71 -7.99
CA LEU A 194 1.27 2.48 -6.60
C LEU A 194 0.18 1.83 -5.75
N GLY A 195 -1.03 1.70 -6.24
CA GLY A 195 -2.12 0.95 -5.63
C GLY A 195 -1.83 -0.56 -5.58
N TYR A 196 -1.04 -1.06 -6.51
CA TYR A 196 -0.51 -2.43 -6.51
C TYR A 196 0.83 -2.43 -5.80
N ASP A 197 1.00 -3.19 -4.73
CA ASP A 197 2.26 -3.28 -3.96
C ASP A 197 3.36 -4.08 -4.72
N ALA A 198 3.43 -3.91 -6.05
CA ALA A 198 4.30 -4.65 -6.95
C ALA A 198 5.63 -3.94 -7.28
N VAL A 199 5.86 -2.74 -6.73
CA VAL A 199 6.97 -1.88 -7.10
C VAL A 199 7.83 -1.55 -5.90
N ASP A 200 9.15 -1.68 -6.04
CA ASP A 200 10.09 -1.33 -4.98
C ASP A 200 10.33 0.19 -4.89
N TYR A 201 10.86 0.61 -3.75
CA TYR A 201 11.10 2.02 -3.43
C TYR A 201 12.06 2.71 -4.41
N GLU A 202 13.15 2.06 -4.77
CA GLU A 202 14.16 2.56 -5.69
C GLU A 202 13.59 2.80 -7.09
N THR A 203 12.76 1.89 -7.57
CA THR A 203 12.04 2.04 -8.85
C THR A 203 11.12 3.26 -8.83
N VAL A 204 10.35 3.46 -7.75
CA VAL A 204 9.48 4.64 -7.62
C VAL A 204 10.28 5.93 -7.60
N LEU A 205 11.43 5.97 -6.90
CA LEU A 205 12.30 7.14 -6.91
C LEU A 205 12.81 7.48 -8.32
N GLN A 206 13.19 6.47 -9.11
CA GLN A 206 13.60 6.66 -10.51
C GLN A 206 12.44 7.18 -11.38
N MET A 207 11.23 6.65 -11.19
CA MET A 207 10.05 7.16 -11.90
C MET A 207 9.80 8.64 -11.61
N LEU A 208 10.03 9.09 -10.38
CA LEU A 208 9.82 10.49 -9.97
C LEU A 208 10.90 11.46 -10.50
N GLU A 209 11.97 10.96 -11.09
CA GLU A 209 12.98 11.81 -11.71
C GLU A 209 12.40 12.60 -12.90
N GLY A 210 12.50 13.93 -12.83
CA GLY A 210 11.95 14.85 -13.86
C GLY A 210 10.42 15.00 -13.86
N ALA A 211 9.71 14.43 -12.88
CA ALA A 211 8.28 14.64 -12.74
C ALA A 211 7.94 16.05 -12.23
N ALA A 212 6.83 16.60 -12.69
CA ALA A 212 6.38 17.93 -12.31
C ALA A 212 5.89 17.98 -10.83
N PRO A 213 5.86 19.17 -10.20
CA PRO A 213 5.37 19.33 -8.83
C PRO A 213 3.95 18.79 -8.60
N VAL A 214 3.05 18.91 -9.57
CA VAL A 214 1.69 18.35 -9.51
C VAL A 214 1.68 16.84 -9.27
N VAL A 215 2.74 16.14 -9.69
CA VAL A 215 2.92 14.69 -9.49
C VAL A 215 3.62 14.37 -8.17
N THR A 216 4.58 15.21 -7.75
CA THR A 216 5.50 14.88 -6.66
C THR A 216 5.11 15.42 -5.28
N THR A 217 4.16 16.36 -5.21
CA THR A 217 3.90 17.14 -3.98
C THR A 217 2.62 16.78 -3.22
N TYR A 218 1.89 15.75 -3.62
CA TYR A 218 0.66 15.41 -2.91
C TYR A 218 0.90 14.50 -1.68
N LYS A 219 0.14 14.77 -0.61
CA LYS A 219 0.35 14.17 0.71
C LYS A 219 0.27 12.64 0.75
N ARG A 220 -0.56 12.04 -0.13
CA ARG A 220 -0.68 10.57 -0.18
C ARG A 220 0.59 9.93 -0.72
N LEU A 221 1.21 10.53 -1.76
CA LEU A 221 2.50 10.07 -2.27
C LEU A 221 3.59 10.18 -1.20
N GLU A 222 3.66 11.31 -0.49
CA GLU A 222 4.63 11.48 0.60
C GLU A 222 4.51 10.36 1.64
N LYS A 223 3.29 10.05 2.09
CA LYS A 223 3.04 8.96 3.03
C LYS A 223 3.42 7.59 2.45
N LYS A 224 3.05 7.32 1.19
CA LYS A 224 3.39 6.06 0.51
C LYS A 224 4.91 5.90 0.40
N LEU A 225 5.62 6.94 -0.02
CA LEU A 225 7.09 6.92 -0.11
C LEU A 225 7.75 6.68 1.26
N GLN A 226 7.26 7.32 2.33
CA GLN A 226 7.76 7.07 3.68
C GLN A 226 7.54 5.62 4.12
N ALA A 227 6.39 5.03 3.82
CA ALA A 227 6.12 3.62 4.10
C ALA A 227 7.04 2.69 3.29
N MET A 228 7.19 2.95 1.99
CA MET A 228 8.06 2.19 1.10
C MET A 228 9.54 2.30 1.50
N GLU A 229 10.01 3.49 1.91
CA GLU A 229 11.37 3.69 2.42
C GLU A 229 11.65 2.80 3.64
N LYS A 230 10.73 2.80 4.63
CA LYS A 230 10.84 1.94 5.81
C LYS A 230 10.89 0.46 5.44
N LEU A 231 9.98 0.06 4.54
CA LEU A 231 9.93 -1.31 4.04
C LEU A 231 11.22 -1.70 3.32
N SER A 232 11.80 -0.80 2.51
CA SER A 232 13.04 -1.04 1.77
C SER A 232 14.24 -1.27 2.68
N GLN A 233 14.27 -0.62 3.86
CA GLN A 233 15.34 -0.79 4.86
C GLN A 233 15.35 -2.18 5.48
N THR A 234 14.23 -2.88 5.47
CA THR A 234 14.05 -4.23 6.02
C THR A 234 13.57 -5.25 4.98
N ALA A 235 13.82 -4.96 3.69
CA ALA A 235 13.53 -5.87 2.59
C ALA A 235 14.46 -7.10 2.58
N PRO A 236 14.13 -8.19 1.90
CA PRO A 236 15.04 -9.29 1.65
C PRO A 236 16.37 -8.80 1.07
N GLY A 237 17.49 -9.33 1.58
CA GLY A 237 18.85 -8.90 1.25
C GLY A 237 19.40 -7.75 2.12
N LYS A 238 18.58 -7.09 2.92
CA LYS A 238 19.03 -6.08 3.91
C LYS A 238 19.35 -6.74 5.25
N HIS A 239 20.23 -6.14 6.02
CA HIS A 239 20.49 -6.59 7.39
C HIS A 239 19.32 -6.19 8.31
N PHE A 240 18.98 -7.04 9.28
CA PHE A 240 17.93 -6.71 10.25
C PHE A 240 18.27 -5.42 11.04
N VAL A 241 17.24 -4.72 11.44
CA VAL A 241 17.38 -3.54 12.32
C VAL A 241 17.19 -3.98 13.77
N ASP A 242 18.17 -3.69 14.62
CA ASP A 242 18.09 -4.07 16.04
C ASP A 242 16.99 -3.29 16.78
N LEU A 243 16.27 -3.97 17.64
CA LEU A 243 15.15 -3.42 18.41
C LEU A 243 15.41 -3.52 19.91
N ASP A 244 15.00 -2.51 20.64
CA ASP A 244 14.90 -2.53 22.10
C ASP A 244 13.53 -3.08 22.49
N LEU A 245 13.50 -4.29 23.02
CA LEU A 245 12.30 -5.07 23.32
C LEU A 245 12.23 -5.45 24.80
N ILE A 246 11.15 -6.10 25.22
CA ILE A 246 10.99 -6.66 26.55
C ILE A 246 10.81 -8.15 26.42
N ASP A 247 11.62 -8.93 27.14
CA ASP A 247 11.42 -10.37 27.25
C ASP A 247 10.17 -10.66 28.10
N TYR A 248 9.17 -11.32 27.51
CA TYR A 248 7.88 -11.58 28.15
C TYR A 248 7.99 -12.41 29.43
N LYS A 249 8.95 -13.34 29.50
CA LYS A 249 9.10 -14.27 30.62
C LYS A 249 9.78 -13.63 31.82
N THR A 250 10.73 -12.73 31.58
CA THR A 250 11.55 -12.10 32.64
C THR A 250 11.13 -10.69 32.93
N ASP A 251 10.31 -10.08 32.08
CA ASP A 251 9.91 -8.67 32.09
C ASP A 251 11.09 -7.69 32.07
N LYS A 252 12.22 -8.11 31.44
CA LYS A 252 13.43 -7.30 31.34
C LYS A 252 13.68 -6.80 29.93
N PRO A 253 14.28 -5.62 29.80
CA PRO A 253 14.74 -5.12 28.51
C PRO A 253 15.75 -6.08 27.86
N ILE A 254 15.60 -6.28 26.56
CA ILE A 254 16.48 -7.11 25.75
C ILE A 254 16.55 -6.55 24.32
N LYS A 255 17.74 -6.61 23.71
CA LYS A 255 17.88 -6.31 22.29
C LYS A 255 17.53 -7.53 21.43
N LEU A 256 16.90 -7.31 20.27
CA LEU A 256 16.61 -8.37 19.33
C LEU A 256 17.87 -9.14 18.94
N SER A 257 18.97 -8.41 18.68
CA SER A 257 20.29 -8.99 18.37
C SER A 257 20.76 -10.03 19.39
N LYS A 258 20.49 -9.83 20.69
CA LYS A 258 20.89 -10.79 21.74
C LYS A 258 20.15 -12.13 21.64
N VAL A 259 19.04 -12.19 20.95
CA VAL A 259 18.22 -13.40 20.81
C VAL A 259 18.57 -14.14 19.53
N ILE A 260 18.80 -13.40 18.42
CA ILE A 260 18.88 -13.96 17.07
C ILE A 260 20.30 -14.06 16.49
N ASP A 261 21.29 -13.37 17.09
CA ASP A 261 22.64 -13.30 16.55
C ASP A 261 23.26 -14.67 16.29
N GLY A 262 23.82 -14.85 15.09
CA GLY A 262 24.43 -16.11 14.64
C GLY A 262 23.46 -17.27 14.37
N LYS A 263 22.15 -17.02 14.37
CA LYS A 263 21.12 -18.06 14.16
C LYS A 263 20.25 -17.76 12.95
N VAL A 264 19.67 -18.79 12.37
CA VAL A 264 18.50 -18.65 11.50
C VAL A 264 17.30 -18.32 12.40
N ALA A 265 16.68 -17.17 12.19
CA ALA A 265 15.63 -16.67 13.06
C ALA A 265 14.32 -16.45 12.31
N ILE A 266 13.21 -16.92 12.89
CA ILE A 266 11.88 -16.46 12.52
C ILE A 266 11.49 -15.35 13.48
N ILE A 267 11.00 -14.23 12.92
CA ILE A 267 10.34 -13.16 13.66
C ILE A 267 8.89 -13.08 13.22
N ASP A 268 7.96 -13.41 14.12
CA ASP A 268 6.52 -13.39 13.91
C ASP A 268 5.91 -12.19 14.63
N PHE A 269 5.47 -11.17 13.88
CA PHE A 269 4.72 -10.05 14.42
C PHE A 269 3.25 -10.43 14.57
N TRP A 270 2.75 -10.43 15.80
CA TRP A 270 1.41 -10.94 16.10
C TRP A 270 0.69 -10.18 17.21
N ALA A 271 -0.62 -10.40 17.32
CA ALA A 271 -1.43 -9.94 18.45
C ALA A 271 -2.49 -10.99 18.85
N SER A 272 -2.93 -10.96 20.11
CA SER A 272 -3.94 -11.90 20.63
C SER A 272 -5.30 -11.81 19.95
N TRP A 273 -5.68 -10.65 19.50
CA TRP A 273 -6.94 -10.36 18.80
C TRP A 273 -6.89 -10.67 17.29
N CYS A 274 -5.69 -10.90 16.73
CA CYS A 274 -5.49 -11.14 15.30
C CYS A 274 -5.90 -12.58 14.94
N GLY A 275 -7.05 -12.72 14.29
CA GLY A 275 -7.55 -14.03 13.85
C GLY A 275 -6.61 -14.78 12.90
N PRO A 276 -6.11 -14.14 11.81
CA PRO A 276 -5.11 -14.77 10.92
C PRO A 276 -3.83 -15.19 11.64
N CYS A 277 -3.30 -14.37 12.57
CA CYS A 277 -2.11 -14.75 13.36
C CYS A 277 -2.35 -16.04 14.15
N ARG A 278 -3.51 -16.14 14.79
CA ARG A 278 -3.89 -17.33 15.57
C ARG A 278 -3.98 -18.59 14.72
N ARG A 279 -4.34 -18.48 13.43
CA ARG A 279 -4.34 -19.61 12.49
C ARG A 279 -2.93 -20.03 12.08
N GLU A 280 -1.95 -19.11 12.10
CA GLU A 280 -0.56 -19.39 11.75
C GLU A 280 0.23 -20.05 12.92
N ILE A 281 -0.15 -19.79 14.17
CA ILE A 281 0.54 -20.30 15.36
C ILE A 281 0.71 -21.84 15.36
N PRO A 282 -0.25 -22.68 14.92
CA PRO A 282 -0.02 -24.12 14.80
C PRO A 282 1.12 -24.52 13.86
N ASN A 283 1.33 -23.78 12.76
CA ASN A 283 2.46 -24.01 11.84
C ASN A 283 3.77 -23.64 12.52
N LEU A 284 3.83 -22.49 13.20
CA LEU A 284 4.99 -22.06 13.97
C LEU A 284 5.33 -23.05 15.10
N ALA A 285 4.31 -23.62 15.77
CA ALA A 285 4.50 -24.62 16.80
C ALA A 285 5.16 -25.90 16.25
N LYS A 286 4.75 -26.40 15.07
CA LYS A 286 5.39 -27.54 14.39
C LYS A 286 6.85 -27.24 14.06
N ILE A 287 7.14 -26.04 13.58
CA ILE A 287 8.50 -25.60 13.27
C ILE A 287 9.35 -25.55 14.55
N HIS A 288 8.79 -25.00 15.64
CA HIS A 288 9.47 -24.99 16.94
C HIS A 288 9.72 -26.39 17.48
N GLU A 289 8.76 -27.30 17.37
CA GLU A 289 8.95 -28.72 17.79
C GLU A 289 10.10 -29.38 17.02
N LYS A 290 10.18 -29.13 15.71
CA LYS A 290 11.18 -29.74 14.83
C LYS A 290 12.57 -29.11 14.95
N TYR A 291 12.67 -27.80 15.03
CA TYR A 291 13.93 -27.05 14.95
C TYR A 291 14.30 -26.33 16.26
N GLY A 292 13.40 -26.20 17.23
CA GLY A 292 13.62 -25.37 18.42
C GLY A 292 14.73 -25.85 19.37
N LYS A 293 15.22 -27.10 19.21
CA LYS A 293 16.39 -27.62 19.94
C LYS A 293 17.71 -27.42 19.19
N ASP A 294 17.63 -26.94 17.93
CA ASP A 294 18.81 -26.65 17.15
C ASP A 294 19.45 -25.35 17.64
N LYS A 295 20.75 -25.42 18.00
CA LYS A 295 21.51 -24.24 18.44
C LYS A 295 21.58 -23.12 17.40
N ASP A 296 21.43 -23.48 16.14
CA ASP A 296 21.52 -22.60 14.97
C ASP A 296 20.17 -22.02 14.55
N PHE A 297 19.09 -22.27 15.31
CA PHE A 297 17.74 -21.81 15.02
C PHE A 297 17.09 -21.14 16.22
N VAL A 298 16.27 -20.13 15.98
CA VAL A 298 15.38 -19.52 16.97
C VAL A 298 14.06 -19.06 16.35
N LEU A 299 12.97 -19.33 17.05
CA LEU A 299 11.65 -18.76 16.75
C LEU A 299 11.33 -17.69 17.80
N VAL A 300 10.98 -16.51 17.35
CA VAL A 300 10.58 -15.36 18.17
C VAL A 300 9.19 -14.90 17.72
N SER A 301 8.23 -14.85 18.62
CA SER A 301 6.99 -14.12 18.39
C SER A 301 7.08 -12.76 19.08
N LEU A 302 6.99 -11.69 18.30
CA LEU A 302 7.02 -10.29 18.72
C LEU A 302 5.59 -9.76 18.81
N ASN A 303 5.12 -9.57 20.04
CA ASN A 303 3.77 -9.09 20.28
C ASN A 303 3.67 -7.57 20.09
N VAL A 304 2.77 -7.15 19.20
CA VAL A 304 2.53 -5.76 18.80
C VAL A 304 1.04 -5.41 18.94
N TRP A 305 0.72 -4.13 19.14
CA TRP A 305 -0.64 -3.59 19.17
C TRP A 305 -1.63 -4.32 20.11
N ASP A 306 -1.14 -4.92 21.19
CA ASP A 306 -1.92 -5.80 22.05
C ASP A 306 -2.07 -5.26 23.47
N LYS A 307 -3.03 -5.85 24.20
CA LYS A 307 -3.27 -5.58 25.63
C LYS A 307 -2.65 -6.73 26.48
N PRO A 308 -2.09 -6.42 27.67
CA PRO A 308 -1.43 -7.43 28.52
C PRO A 308 -2.28 -8.67 28.80
N ASP A 309 -3.53 -8.49 29.19
CA ASP A 309 -4.41 -9.62 29.59
C ASP A 309 -4.76 -10.51 28.39
N GLY A 310 -5.07 -9.90 27.22
CA GLY A 310 -5.36 -10.65 26.00
C GLY A 310 -4.17 -11.48 25.55
N ARG A 311 -3.00 -10.87 25.54
CA ARG A 311 -1.72 -11.52 25.20
C ARG A 311 -1.39 -12.70 26.11
N ALA A 312 -1.42 -12.49 27.43
CA ALA A 312 -1.11 -13.55 28.41
C ALA A 312 -2.04 -14.75 28.25
N LYS A 313 -3.34 -14.50 28.09
CA LYS A 313 -4.34 -15.54 27.82
C LYS A 313 -4.02 -16.29 26.50
N ALA A 314 -3.75 -15.58 25.41
CA ALA A 314 -3.50 -16.18 24.11
C ALA A 314 -2.22 -17.04 24.10
N ILE A 315 -1.11 -16.56 24.67
CA ILE A 315 0.14 -17.33 24.80
C ILE A 315 -0.11 -18.68 25.50
N LYS A 316 -0.87 -18.66 26.61
CA LYS A 316 -1.23 -19.86 27.36
C LYS A 316 -2.14 -20.79 26.57
N ASP A 317 -3.24 -20.28 26.03
CA ASP A 317 -4.27 -21.07 25.33
C ASP A 317 -3.71 -21.73 24.05
N LEU A 318 -2.84 -21.00 23.33
CA LEU A 318 -2.21 -21.46 22.08
C LEU A 318 -0.89 -22.21 22.32
N LYS A 319 -0.49 -22.41 23.59
CA LYS A 319 0.71 -23.17 24.00
C LYS A 319 1.99 -22.68 23.31
N MET A 320 2.17 -21.36 23.23
CA MET A 320 3.34 -20.74 22.61
C MET A 320 4.55 -20.86 23.54
N THR A 321 5.32 -21.94 23.41
CA THR A 321 6.41 -22.30 24.33
C THR A 321 7.77 -21.70 23.96
N TRP A 322 7.89 -21.10 22.80
CA TRP A 322 9.10 -20.44 22.29
C TRP A 322 9.23 -19.00 22.79
N THR A 323 10.31 -18.34 22.39
CA THR A 323 10.63 -16.97 22.80
C THR A 323 9.52 -16.00 22.45
N GLN A 324 9.02 -15.29 23.44
CA GLN A 324 8.02 -14.24 23.31
C GLN A 324 8.66 -12.90 23.69
N LEU A 325 8.63 -11.94 22.78
CA LEU A 325 9.12 -10.58 23.00
C LEU A 325 7.97 -9.58 22.86
N LEU A 326 8.11 -8.43 23.52
CA LEU A 326 7.12 -7.37 23.52
C LEU A 326 7.74 -6.11 22.92
N ASP A 327 6.99 -5.43 22.08
CA ASP A 327 7.32 -4.10 21.58
C ASP A 327 7.03 -3.04 22.68
N GLY A 328 7.97 -2.88 23.59
CA GLY A 328 7.85 -1.94 24.72
C GLY A 328 7.87 -0.48 24.31
N THR A 329 8.49 -0.16 23.19
CA THR A 329 8.61 1.20 22.64
C THR A 329 7.52 1.52 21.63
N ARG A 330 6.76 0.53 21.19
CA ARG A 330 5.73 0.60 20.15
C ARG A 330 6.24 1.12 18.81
N ASN A 331 7.51 0.85 18.48
CA ASN A 331 8.12 1.28 17.23
C ASN A 331 8.58 0.13 16.33
N ALA A 332 8.50 -1.13 16.79
CA ALA A 332 8.97 -2.27 16.02
C ALA A 332 8.25 -2.40 14.66
N THR A 333 6.94 -2.20 14.64
CA THR A 333 6.15 -2.21 13.40
C THR A 333 6.52 -1.05 12.47
N ASP A 334 6.77 0.12 13.02
CA ASP A 334 7.19 1.29 12.26
C ASP A 334 8.59 1.08 11.64
N VAL A 335 9.54 0.57 12.42
CA VAL A 335 10.91 0.29 11.96
C VAL A 335 10.95 -0.76 10.85
N TYR A 336 10.10 -1.78 10.94
CA TYR A 336 10.05 -2.89 9.98
C TYR A 336 9.03 -2.67 8.85
N GLY A 337 8.35 -1.53 8.80
CA GLY A 337 7.32 -1.25 7.79
C GLY A 337 6.16 -2.27 7.87
N VAL A 338 5.71 -2.62 9.08
CA VAL A 338 4.63 -3.60 9.30
C VAL A 338 3.32 -2.85 9.49
N ASP A 339 2.49 -2.83 8.47
CA ASP A 339 1.18 -2.16 8.49
C ASP A 339 0.03 -3.15 8.81
N ALA A 340 0.27 -4.45 8.62
CA ALA A 340 -0.70 -5.50 8.89
C ALA A 340 -0.03 -6.74 9.52
N ILE A 341 -0.78 -7.50 10.32
CA ILE A 341 -0.34 -8.76 10.92
C ILE A 341 -1.27 -9.92 10.52
N PRO A 342 -0.76 -11.16 10.43
CA PRO A 342 0.60 -11.58 10.78
C PRO A 342 1.63 -11.05 9.77
N GLN A 343 2.85 -10.76 10.26
CA GLN A 343 4.01 -10.50 9.42
C GLN A 343 5.14 -11.42 9.91
N ILE A 344 5.60 -12.31 9.03
CA ILE A 344 6.63 -13.30 9.38
C ILE A 344 7.86 -13.07 8.52
N LEU A 345 8.98 -12.83 9.19
CA LEU A 345 10.29 -12.66 8.58
C LEU A 345 11.18 -13.86 8.87
N LEU A 346 12.02 -14.21 7.90
CA LEU A 346 13.14 -15.15 8.09
C LEU A 346 14.46 -14.39 7.96
N ILE A 347 15.32 -14.50 8.96
CA ILE A 347 16.64 -13.87 9.04
C ILE A 347 17.71 -14.96 9.05
N GLY A 348 18.76 -14.76 8.25
CA GLY A 348 19.90 -15.67 8.16
C GLY A 348 20.85 -15.52 9.35
N LYS A 349 21.81 -16.47 9.48
CA LYS A 349 22.86 -16.44 10.52
C LYS A 349 23.76 -15.19 10.46
N ASP A 350 23.87 -14.61 9.29
CA ASP A 350 24.60 -13.37 9.01
C ASP A 350 23.80 -12.10 9.33
N GLY A 351 22.57 -12.25 9.82
CA GLY A 351 21.67 -11.14 10.12
C GLY A 351 20.94 -10.58 8.89
N VAL A 352 21.11 -11.17 7.70
CA VAL A 352 20.42 -10.74 6.48
C VAL A 352 18.99 -11.29 6.47
N ILE A 353 18.02 -10.45 6.18
CA ILE A 353 16.63 -10.84 5.97
C ILE A 353 16.55 -11.66 4.68
N ILE A 354 16.15 -12.90 4.78
CA ILE A 354 16.04 -13.85 3.65
C ILE A 354 14.68 -13.73 2.98
N ALA A 355 13.62 -13.60 3.78
CA ALA A 355 12.25 -13.52 3.28
C ALA A 355 11.35 -12.76 4.24
N ARG A 356 10.24 -12.26 3.70
CA ARG A 356 9.14 -11.59 4.41
C ARG A 356 7.82 -12.20 3.96
N ASP A 357 6.75 -11.92 4.69
CA ASP A 357 5.37 -12.34 4.38
C ASP A 357 5.17 -13.85 4.25
N LEU A 358 6.02 -14.63 4.89
CA LEU A 358 5.93 -16.10 4.85
C LEU A 358 4.64 -16.59 5.50
N ARG A 359 4.01 -17.62 4.90
CA ARG A 359 2.76 -18.23 5.37
C ARG A 359 2.80 -19.76 5.22
N GLY A 360 2.05 -20.43 6.10
CA GLY A 360 1.78 -21.85 5.94
C GLY A 360 3.04 -22.71 5.80
N GLU A 361 3.03 -23.59 4.80
CA GLU A 361 4.14 -24.53 4.52
C GLU A 361 5.41 -23.84 3.99
N GLU A 362 5.29 -22.64 3.42
CA GLU A 362 6.43 -21.88 2.94
C GLU A 362 7.41 -21.53 4.05
N ILE A 363 6.92 -21.33 5.28
CA ILE A 363 7.76 -20.98 6.43
C ILE A 363 8.77 -22.12 6.70
N GLU A 364 8.29 -23.36 6.76
CA GLU A 364 9.16 -24.51 7.01
C GLU A 364 10.15 -24.76 5.87
N ALA A 365 9.69 -24.64 4.61
CA ALA A 365 10.53 -24.78 3.44
C ALA A 365 11.68 -23.75 3.44
N ALA A 366 11.39 -22.49 3.77
CA ALA A 366 12.38 -21.43 3.87
C ALA A 366 13.37 -21.66 5.01
N VAL A 367 12.92 -22.09 6.20
CA VAL A 367 13.78 -22.43 7.34
C VAL A 367 14.72 -23.58 6.99
N LYS A 368 14.20 -24.65 6.39
CA LYS A 368 14.99 -25.80 5.97
C LYS A 368 16.12 -25.39 5.02
N LYS A 369 15.78 -24.57 4.01
CA LYS A 369 16.75 -24.03 3.05
C LYS A 369 17.82 -23.15 3.74
N ALA A 370 17.41 -22.27 4.65
CA ALA A 370 18.31 -21.38 5.38
C ALA A 370 19.28 -22.14 6.34
N LEU A 371 18.85 -23.29 6.86
CA LEU A 371 19.69 -24.19 7.68
C LEU A 371 20.60 -25.10 6.83
N GLY A 372 20.50 -25.07 5.50
CA GLY A 372 21.29 -25.91 4.60
C GLY A 372 20.89 -27.38 4.61
N ARG A 373 19.61 -27.68 4.77
CA ARG A 373 19.07 -29.06 4.91
C ARG A 373 18.05 -29.40 3.84
#